data_78f33a8208659be8d74f6cf7dac5d0c9
#
_entry.id   78f33a8208659be8d74f6cf7dac5d0c9
#
_cell.length_a   1.000
_cell.length_b   1.000
_cell.length_c   1.000
_cell.angle_alpha   90.00
_cell.angle_beta   90.00
_cell.angle_gamma   90.00
#
_symmetry.space_group_name_H-M   'P 1'
#
loop_
_entity.id
_entity.type
_entity.pdbx_description
1 polymer ?
#
loop_
_entity_poly.entity_id
_entity_poly.type
_entity_poly.pdbx_seq_one_letter_code
_entity_poly.pdbx_strand_id
1 'polypeptide(L)'
;MRLLPMRKISRHSKRLALFLTFCAGYVDAYTFIVRGNTLVAGQTGNVVFLSVGIVQRNLADAEIKILTLLSFMLGVFLLTIYKEKLRIVKKPILSLVPLAILSLIIGFIPLSVDNMFIIPPLAFCMGLVTTAFGEVSGIAYNNAFMTGNIKRTMLAFGEYVRTKHTAFLMEGLIFVSLLVSFILGVVFSAYLTIIFSEKTILGVPIMMSIFYLSMVLSSLQKKSDKRRNFE
;
A
#
# COMPACT_ATOMS: atom_id res chain seq x y z
N MET A 1 -21.99 -21.19 4.29
CA MET A 1 -21.30 -19.94 3.92
C MET A 1 -21.98 -19.40 2.66
N ARG A 2 -22.73 -18.29 2.76
CA ARG A 2 -23.46 -17.71 1.61
C ARG A 2 -22.45 -17.15 0.62
N LEU A 3 -22.46 -17.68 -0.60
CA LEU A 3 -21.76 -17.07 -1.75
C LEU A 3 -22.44 -15.71 -1.99
N LEU A 4 -21.76 -14.62 -1.64
CA LEU A 4 -22.20 -13.29 -2.03
C LEU A 4 -22.06 -13.21 -3.56
N PRO A 5 -23.09 -12.71 -4.29
CA PRO A 5 -22.99 -12.57 -5.74
C PRO A 5 -21.80 -11.67 -6.07
N MET A 6 -20.90 -12.17 -6.92
CA MET A 6 -19.73 -11.40 -7.38
C MET A 6 -20.22 -10.10 -8.01
N ARG A 7 -20.06 -9.00 -7.25
CA ARG A 7 -20.33 -7.64 -7.73
C ARG A 7 -19.40 -7.40 -8.93
N LYS A 8 -19.96 -6.92 -10.05
CA LYS A 8 -19.24 -6.67 -11.31
C LYS A 8 -17.86 -6.06 -11.05
N ILE A 9 -16.79 -6.84 -11.29
CA ILE A 9 -15.40 -6.48 -11.00
C ILE A 9 -15.06 -5.24 -11.82
N SER A 10 -14.94 -4.09 -11.17
CA SER A 10 -14.42 -2.89 -11.83
C SER A 10 -12.94 -3.10 -12.12
N ARG A 11 -12.55 -3.13 -13.42
CA ARG A 11 -11.14 -3.24 -13.85
C ARG A 11 -10.25 -2.15 -13.21
N HIS A 12 -10.84 -0.99 -12.87
CA HIS A 12 -10.16 0.12 -12.23
C HIS A 12 -9.77 -0.19 -10.77
N SER A 13 -10.61 -0.92 -10.02
CA SER A 13 -10.28 -1.27 -8.64
C SER A 13 -9.11 -2.24 -8.56
N LYS A 14 -8.98 -3.21 -9.46
CA LYS A 14 -7.86 -4.15 -9.50
C LYS A 14 -6.53 -3.47 -9.86
N ARG A 15 -6.51 -2.60 -10.88
CA ARG A 15 -5.30 -1.85 -11.26
C ARG A 15 -4.81 -0.96 -10.11
N LEU A 16 -5.74 -0.28 -9.44
CA LEU A 16 -5.43 0.56 -8.29
C LEU A 16 -4.89 -0.27 -7.13
N ALA A 17 -5.50 -1.42 -6.82
CA ALA A 17 -5.02 -2.30 -5.76
C ALA A 17 -3.59 -2.81 -6.02
N LEU A 18 -3.29 -3.26 -7.24
CA LEU A 18 -1.94 -3.65 -7.66
C LEU A 18 -0.95 -2.50 -7.51
N PHE A 19 -1.32 -1.31 -7.99
CA PHE A 19 -0.46 -0.13 -7.89
C PHE A 19 -0.17 0.25 -6.43
N LEU A 20 -1.19 0.27 -5.57
CA LEU A 20 -1.00 0.60 -4.14
C LEU A 20 -0.17 -0.45 -3.40
N THR A 21 -0.34 -1.72 -3.77
CA THR A 21 0.46 -2.81 -3.21
C THR A 21 1.92 -2.72 -3.65
N PHE A 22 2.18 -2.34 -4.90
CA PHE A 22 3.51 -2.02 -5.39
C PHE A 22 4.14 -0.86 -4.61
N CYS A 23 3.40 0.25 -4.45
CA CYS A 23 3.86 1.40 -3.68
C CYS A 23 4.15 1.05 -2.22
N ALA A 24 3.35 0.19 -1.59
CA ALA A 24 3.59 -0.24 -0.21
C ALA A 24 4.92 -1.01 -0.09
N GLY A 25 5.18 -1.97 -0.99
CA GLY A 25 6.47 -2.67 -1.04
C GLY A 25 7.65 -1.73 -1.33
N TYR A 26 7.43 -0.75 -2.23
CA TYR A 26 8.43 0.24 -2.57
C TYR A 26 8.85 1.10 -1.37
N VAL A 27 7.87 1.64 -0.62
CA VAL A 27 8.14 2.50 0.54
C VAL A 27 8.75 1.70 1.69
N ASP A 28 8.27 0.48 1.96
CA ASP A 28 8.84 -0.40 2.98
C ASP A 28 10.31 -0.74 2.68
N ALA A 29 10.64 -1.07 1.43
CA ALA A 29 12.02 -1.35 1.04
C ALA A 29 12.93 -0.13 1.19
N TYR A 30 12.45 1.06 0.77
CA TYR A 30 13.18 2.30 0.97
C TYR A 30 13.49 2.56 2.44
N THR A 31 12.48 2.53 3.31
CA THR A 31 12.68 2.83 4.73
C THR A 31 13.52 1.78 5.42
N PHE A 32 13.39 0.52 5.03
CA PHE A 32 14.20 -0.57 5.55
C PHE A 32 15.69 -0.42 5.17
N ILE A 33 16.00 -0.12 3.91
CA ILE A 33 17.38 -0.05 3.41
C ILE A 33 18.05 1.28 3.78
N VAL A 34 17.34 2.40 3.65
CA VAL A 34 17.92 3.75 3.71
C VAL A 34 17.70 4.42 5.06
N ARG A 35 16.66 4.04 5.80
CA ARG A 35 16.19 4.78 6.99
C ARG A 35 16.15 3.92 8.27
N GLY A 36 17.08 2.98 8.43
CA GLY A 36 17.30 2.30 9.72
C GLY A 36 16.40 1.08 9.96
N ASN A 37 16.25 0.19 8.98
CA ASN A 37 15.63 -1.14 9.14
C ASN A 37 14.20 -1.10 9.74
N THR A 38 13.43 -0.08 9.42
CA THR A 38 12.05 0.09 9.92
C THR A 38 11.07 0.10 8.76
N LEU A 39 9.98 -0.67 8.89
CA LEU A 39 8.92 -0.75 7.89
C LEU A 39 7.82 0.27 8.22
N VAL A 40 7.32 1.00 7.23
CA VAL A 40 6.22 1.97 7.44
C VAL A 40 4.84 1.36 7.23
N ALA A 41 4.76 0.28 6.45
CA ALA A 41 3.52 -0.45 6.17
C ALA A 41 3.50 -1.83 6.86
N GLY A 42 4.63 -2.53 6.91
CA GLY A 42 4.80 -3.88 7.45
C GLY A 42 4.89 -3.95 8.96
N GLN A 43 3.86 -3.52 9.71
CA GLN A 43 3.92 -3.35 11.18
C GLN A 43 4.22 -4.64 11.95
N THR A 44 3.86 -5.82 11.43
CA THR A 44 4.21 -7.10 12.07
C THR A 44 5.73 -7.29 12.19
N GLY A 45 6.48 -6.89 11.16
CA GLY A 45 7.94 -6.89 11.21
C GLY A 45 8.48 -5.94 12.28
N ASN A 46 7.91 -4.72 12.37
CA ASN A 46 8.30 -3.75 13.40
C ASN A 46 8.07 -4.26 14.82
N VAL A 47 6.96 -4.98 15.09
CA VAL A 47 6.69 -5.58 16.40
C VAL A 47 7.77 -6.62 16.76
N VAL A 48 8.20 -7.44 15.81
CA VAL A 48 9.29 -8.41 16.03
C VAL A 48 10.60 -7.68 16.30
N PHE A 49 10.98 -6.73 15.45
CA PHE A 49 12.22 -5.96 15.59
C PHE A 49 12.25 -5.16 16.90
N LEU A 50 11.13 -4.53 17.28
CA LEU A 50 10.94 -3.85 18.56
C LEU A 50 11.22 -4.79 19.73
N SER A 51 10.57 -5.97 19.74
CA SER A 51 10.69 -6.93 20.83
C SER A 51 12.14 -7.43 20.99
N VAL A 52 12.82 -7.70 19.87
CA VAL A 52 14.24 -8.07 19.88
C VAL A 52 15.11 -6.91 20.34
N GLY A 53 14.87 -5.69 19.87
CA GLY A 53 15.60 -4.48 20.26
C GLY A 53 15.54 -4.19 21.76
N ILE A 54 14.37 -4.40 22.40
CA ILE A 54 14.21 -4.27 23.85
C ILE A 54 15.12 -5.26 24.60
N VAL A 55 15.12 -6.53 24.19
CA VAL A 55 15.95 -7.58 24.82
C VAL A 55 17.44 -7.29 24.62
N GLN A 56 17.83 -6.80 23.46
CA GLN A 56 19.20 -6.42 23.12
C GLN A 56 19.62 -5.06 23.70
N ARG A 57 18.74 -4.38 24.44
CA ARG A 57 18.95 -3.04 25.00
C ARG A 57 19.28 -1.96 23.96
N ASN A 58 18.85 -2.15 22.73
CA ASN A 58 18.94 -1.13 21.68
C ASN A 58 17.71 -0.20 21.75
N LEU A 59 17.71 0.68 22.77
CA LEU A 59 16.54 1.53 23.08
C LEU A 59 16.22 2.53 21.97
N ALA A 60 17.23 3.08 21.30
CA ALA A 60 17.01 4.04 20.22
C ALA A 60 16.27 3.39 19.02
N ASP A 61 16.64 2.17 18.64
CA ASP A 61 15.95 1.42 17.59
C ASP A 61 14.52 1.02 18.02
N ALA A 62 14.35 0.64 19.29
CA ALA A 62 13.05 0.30 19.84
C ALA A 62 12.10 1.52 19.86
N GLU A 63 12.59 2.70 20.20
CA GLU A 63 11.80 3.94 20.25
C GLU A 63 11.24 4.29 18.88
N ILE A 64 12.04 4.28 17.81
CA ILE A 64 11.58 4.56 16.44
C ILE A 64 10.47 3.57 16.04
N LYS A 65 10.60 2.29 16.37
CA LYS A 65 9.60 1.27 16.04
C LYS A 65 8.30 1.43 16.80
N ILE A 66 8.36 1.82 18.09
CA ILE A 66 7.16 2.16 18.87
C ILE A 66 6.44 3.36 18.24
N LEU A 67 7.16 4.45 17.97
CA LEU A 67 6.58 5.64 17.37
C LEU A 67 6.00 5.38 15.99
N THR A 68 6.67 4.54 15.19
CA THR A 68 6.18 4.11 13.88
C THR A 68 4.87 3.34 13.98
N LEU A 69 4.79 2.39 14.91
CA LEU A 69 3.57 1.60 15.17
C LEU A 69 2.43 2.51 15.64
N LEU A 70 2.67 3.38 16.63
CA LEU A 70 1.67 4.30 17.15
C LEU A 70 1.18 5.28 16.06
N SER A 71 2.09 5.80 15.24
CA SER A 71 1.74 6.70 14.14
C SER A 71 0.89 6.00 13.08
N PHE A 72 1.21 4.77 12.70
CA PHE A 72 0.38 3.96 11.80
C PHE A 72 -1.02 3.74 12.39
N MET A 73 -1.10 3.33 13.66
CA MET A 73 -2.37 3.14 14.37
C MET A 73 -3.19 4.43 14.41
N LEU A 74 -2.55 5.57 14.66
CA LEU A 74 -3.20 6.89 14.65
C LEU A 74 -3.76 7.22 13.26
N GLY A 75 -3.02 6.94 12.18
CA GLY A 75 -3.50 7.11 10.82
C GLY A 75 -4.75 6.29 10.51
N VAL A 76 -4.75 5.00 10.89
CA VAL A 76 -5.90 4.12 10.78
C VAL A 76 -7.09 4.64 11.59
N PHE A 77 -6.85 5.02 12.85
CA PHE A 77 -7.87 5.50 13.77
C PHE A 77 -8.53 6.78 13.27
N LEU A 78 -7.73 7.80 12.95
CA LEU A 78 -8.26 9.09 12.50
C LEU A 78 -9.03 8.97 11.19
N LEU A 79 -8.51 8.21 10.22
CA LEU A 79 -9.26 8.04 8.98
C LEU A 79 -10.58 7.27 9.20
N THR A 80 -10.60 6.29 10.08
CA THR A 80 -11.83 5.56 10.40
C THR A 80 -12.91 6.48 10.94
N ILE A 81 -12.56 7.44 11.81
CA ILE A 81 -13.49 8.42 12.36
C ILE A 81 -13.92 9.46 11.32
N TYR A 82 -12.96 10.00 10.56
CA TYR A 82 -13.20 11.18 9.73
C TYR A 82 -13.48 10.88 8.25
N LYS A 83 -13.40 9.63 7.78
CA LYS A 83 -13.55 9.26 6.37
C LYS A 83 -14.83 9.79 5.71
N GLU A 84 -15.94 9.83 6.42
CA GLU A 84 -17.21 10.36 5.91
C GLU A 84 -17.18 11.89 5.82
N LYS A 85 -16.73 12.57 6.88
CA LYS A 85 -16.63 14.02 6.98
C LYS A 85 -15.65 14.57 5.94
N LEU A 86 -14.51 13.92 5.73
CA LEU A 86 -13.51 14.29 4.73
C LEU A 86 -13.89 13.87 3.30
N ARG A 87 -15.09 13.29 3.09
CA ARG A 87 -15.55 12.78 1.78
C ARG A 87 -14.60 11.74 1.15
N ILE A 88 -13.73 11.11 1.93
CA ILE A 88 -12.78 10.09 1.44
C ILE A 88 -13.52 8.85 0.94
N VAL A 89 -14.68 8.54 1.51
CA VAL A 89 -15.59 7.48 1.02
C VAL A 89 -15.97 7.69 -0.45
N LYS A 90 -16.14 8.97 -0.88
CA LYS A 90 -16.47 9.31 -2.28
C LYS A 90 -15.23 9.48 -3.16
N LYS A 91 -14.11 9.89 -2.58
CA LYS A 91 -12.85 10.18 -3.28
C LYS A 91 -11.65 9.62 -2.50
N PRO A 92 -11.49 8.28 -2.40
CA PRO A 92 -10.43 7.67 -1.59
C PRO A 92 -9.02 8.08 -2.04
N ILE A 93 -8.87 8.49 -3.30
CA ILE A 93 -7.59 8.98 -3.84
C ILE A 93 -7.01 10.18 -3.06
N LEU A 94 -7.84 10.94 -2.34
CA LEU A 94 -7.38 12.05 -1.50
C LEU A 94 -6.49 11.57 -0.34
N SER A 95 -6.62 10.32 0.10
CA SER A 95 -5.75 9.75 1.14
C SER A 95 -4.31 9.50 0.66
N LEU A 96 -4.07 9.54 -0.65
CA LEU A 96 -2.72 9.41 -1.23
C LEU A 96 -1.95 10.72 -1.21
N VAL A 97 -2.65 11.86 -1.14
CA VAL A 97 -2.02 13.18 -1.22
C VAL A 97 -1.00 13.42 -0.08
N PRO A 98 -1.32 13.13 1.19
CA PRO A 98 -0.34 13.27 2.27
C PRO A 98 0.93 12.44 2.05
N LEU A 99 0.79 11.20 1.59
CA LEU A 99 1.93 10.33 1.29
C LEU A 99 2.78 10.89 0.14
N ALA A 100 2.15 11.39 -0.92
CA ALA A 100 2.87 11.96 -2.06
C ALA A 100 3.64 13.23 -1.67
N ILE A 101 3.01 14.15 -0.93
CA ILE A 101 3.65 15.39 -0.47
C ILE A 101 4.79 15.08 0.50
N LEU A 102 4.55 14.21 1.47
CA LEU A 102 5.57 13.84 2.45
C LEU A 102 6.76 13.14 1.79
N SER A 103 6.52 12.21 0.87
CA SER A 103 7.58 11.53 0.11
C SER A 103 8.38 12.52 -0.75
N LEU A 104 7.71 13.54 -1.32
CA LEU A 104 8.39 14.60 -2.05
C LEU A 104 9.33 15.40 -1.14
N ILE A 105 8.87 15.79 0.03
CA ILE A 105 9.67 16.53 1.02
C ILE A 105 10.85 15.68 1.49
N ILE A 106 10.62 14.43 1.87
CA ILE A 106 11.65 13.52 2.41
C ILE A 106 12.76 13.26 1.40
N GLY A 107 12.45 13.24 0.10
CA GLY A 107 13.46 13.05 -0.94
C GLY A 107 14.55 14.14 -1.01
N PHE A 108 14.32 15.27 -0.35
CA PHE A 108 15.30 16.35 -0.21
C PHE A 108 15.91 16.46 1.20
N ILE A 109 15.49 15.59 2.13
CA ILE A 109 16.03 15.55 3.49
C ILE A 109 17.25 14.66 3.54
N PRO A 110 18.45 15.16 3.94
CA PRO A 110 19.67 14.38 4.01
C PRO A 110 19.57 13.25 5.05
N LEU A 111 20.43 12.25 4.92
CA LEU A 111 20.49 11.09 5.82
C LEU A 111 20.94 11.45 7.25
N SER A 112 21.54 12.63 7.44
CA SER A 112 21.96 13.13 8.76
C SER A 112 20.78 13.52 9.67
N VAL A 113 19.59 13.72 9.10
CA VAL A 113 18.38 14.02 9.89
C VAL A 113 17.88 12.74 10.54
N ASP A 114 17.54 12.83 11.82
CA ASP A 114 17.07 11.69 12.60
C ASP A 114 15.80 11.07 11.97
N ASN A 115 15.82 9.76 11.86
CA ASN A 115 14.73 8.97 11.28
C ASN A 115 13.42 9.04 12.08
N MET A 116 13.48 9.49 13.34
CA MET A 116 12.30 9.76 14.17
C MET A 116 11.38 10.83 13.56
N PHE A 117 11.93 11.78 12.80
CA PHE A 117 11.13 12.80 12.10
C PHE A 117 10.64 12.37 10.72
N ILE A 118 11.10 11.22 10.22
CA ILE A 118 10.86 10.76 8.85
C ILE A 118 9.93 9.55 8.82
N ILE A 119 10.25 8.52 9.59
CA ILE A 119 9.57 7.23 9.52
C ILE A 119 8.16 7.27 10.13
N PRO A 120 7.94 7.79 11.35
CA PRO A 120 6.59 7.83 11.93
C PRO A 120 5.58 8.61 11.10
N PRO A 121 5.89 9.80 10.52
CA PRO A 121 4.97 10.48 9.61
C PRO A 121 4.65 9.68 8.34
N LEU A 122 5.62 8.96 7.76
CA LEU A 122 5.35 8.06 6.64
C LEU A 122 4.43 6.91 7.04
N ALA A 123 4.64 6.31 8.21
CA ALA A 123 3.78 5.25 8.73
C ALA A 123 2.35 5.74 8.98
N PHE A 124 2.19 6.97 9.49
CA PHE A 124 0.89 7.61 9.60
C PHE A 124 0.17 7.68 8.23
N CYS A 125 0.87 8.17 7.20
CA CYS A 125 0.33 8.22 5.84
C CYS A 125 -0.02 6.83 5.31
N MET A 126 0.79 5.80 5.59
CA MET A 126 0.49 4.43 5.20
C MET A 126 -0.74 3.87 5.93
N GLY A 127 -0.96 4.25 7.19
CA GLY A 127 -2.19 3.95 7.93
C GLY A 127 -3.43 4.55 7.25
N LEU A 128 -3.35 5.81 6.78
CA LEU A 128 -4.41 6.43 5.99
C LEU A 128 -4.70 5.67 4.70
N VAL A 129 -3.65 5.38 3.91
CA VAL A 129 -3.78 4.68 2.62
C VAL A 129 -4.37 3.29 2.80
N THR A 130 -3.86 2.50 3.73
CA THR A 130 -4.33 1.14 4.00
C THR A 130 -5.81 1.11 4.41
N THR A 131 -6.25 2.10 5.20
CA THR A 131 -7.65 2.22 5.63
C THR A 131 -8.57 2.68 4.50
N ALA A 132 -8.09 3.58 3.63
CA ALA A 132 -8.90 4.10 2.52
C ALA A 132 -9.16 3.05 1.43
N PHE A 133 -8.25 2.08 1.26
CA PHE A 133 -8.27 1.09 0.18
C PHE A 133 -8.26 -0.34 0.71
N GLY A 134 -9.26 -0.69 1.51
CA GLY A 134 -9.41 -2.02 2.14
C GLY A 134 -10.12 -3.07 1.29
N GLU A 135 -10.56 -2.76 0.04
CA GLU A 135 -11.29 -3.69 -0.80
C GLU A 135 -10.78 -3.69 -2.25
N VAL A 136 -10.69 -4.87 -2.85
CA VAL A 136 -10.45 -5.08 -4.27
C VAL A 136 -11.52 -6.00 -4.85
N SER A 137 -12.26 -5.53 -5.85
CA SER A 137 -13.31 -6.32 -6.52
C SER A 137 -14.41 -6.84 -5.56
N GLY A 138 -14.69 -6.12 -4.47
CA GLY A 138 -15.64 -6.53 -3.44
C GLY A 138 -15.08 -7.54 -2.43
N ILE A 139 -13.79 -7.81 -2.47
CA ILE A 139 -13.08 -8.72 -1.58
C ILE A 139 -12.17 -7.87 -0.68
N ALA A 140 -12.28 -8.05 0.63
CA ALA A 140 -11.38 -7.38 1.57
C ALA A 140 -9.94 -7.83 1.33
N TYR A 141 -9.03 -6.87 1.18
CA TYR A 141 -7.59 -7.11 1.04
C TYR A 141 -6.82 -6.08 1.86
N ASN A 142 -5.53 -6.31 2.01
CA ASN A 142 -4.64 -5.31 2.58
C ASN A 142 -3.47 -5.08 1.61
N ASN A 143 -3.23 -3.83 1.25
CA ASN A 143 -2.17 -3.45 0.31
C ASN A 143 -0.76 -3.60 0.90
N ALA A 144 -0.63 -3.68 2.23
CA ALA A 144 0.63 -3.75 2.95
C ALA A 144 0.84 -5.08 3.70
N PHE A 145 -0.23 -5.83 4.01
CA PHE A 145 -0.16 -7.02 4.85
C PHE A 145 -0.12 -8.32 4.03
N MET A 146 1.08 -8.69 3.59
CA MET A 146 1.26 -9.82 2.66
C MET A 146 0.95 -11.18 3.27
N THR A 147 1.19 -11.41 4.56
CA THR A 147 0.87 -12.69 5.21
C THR A 147 -0.62 -13.04 5.10
N GLY A 148 -1.50 -12.05 5.29
CA GLY A 148 -2.95 -12.23 5.09
C GLY A 148 -3.30 -12.55 3.65
N ASN A 149 -2.66 -11.89 2.69
CA ASN A 149 -2.86 -12.13 1.26
C ASN A 149 -2.37 -13.52 0.84
N ILE A 150 -1.22 -14.00 1.35
CA ILE A 150 -0.69 -15.36 1.12
C ILE A 150 -1.68 -16.41 1.65
N LYS A 151 -2.15 -16.26 2.91
CA LYS A 151 -3.16 -17.16 3.48
C LYS A 151 -4.40 -17.22 2.60
N ARG A 152 -4.91 -16.07 2.16
CA ARG A 152 -6.11 -15.97 1.33
C ARG A 152 -5.93 -16.61 -0.04
N THR A 153 -4.75 -16.48 -0.65
CA THR A 153 -4.37 -17.19 -1.88
C THR A 153 -4.56 -18.69 -1.73
N MET A 154 -3.99 -19.28 -0.67
CA MET A 154 -4.04 -20.73 -0.47
C MET A 154 -5.44 -21.22 -0.11
N LEU A 155 -6.21 -20.44 0.67
CA LEU A 155 -7.62 -20.75 0.95
C LEU A 155 -8.45 -20.77 -0.35
N ALA A 156 -8.27 -19.78 -1.22
CA ALA A 156 -8.98 -19.70 -2.49
C ALA A 156 -8.62 -20.87 -3.42
N PHE A 157 -7.36 -21.22 -3.53
CA PHE A 157 -6.95 -22.39 -4.33
C PHE A 157 -7.44 -23.71 -3.73
N GLY A 158 -7.43 -23.86 -2.40
CA GLY A 158 -8.00 -25.03 -1.73
C GLY A 158 -9.50 -25.20 -2.02
N GLU A 159 -10.27 -24.11 -1.95
CA GLU A 159 -11.70 -24.11 -2.30
C GLU A 159 -11.93 -24.41 -3.78
N TYR A 160 -11.08 -23.91 -4.67
CA TYR A 160 -11.13 -24.28 -6.09
C TYR A 160 -10.89 -25.77 -6.32
N VAL A 161 -9.89 -26.34 -5.66
CA VAL A 161 -9.60 -27.80 -5.79
C VAL A 161 -10.81 -28.61 -5.30
N ARG A 162 -11.43 -28.21 -4.18
CA ARG A 162 -12.56 -28.89 -3.56
C ARG A 162 -13.86 -28.75 -4.36
N THR A 163 -14.16 -27.54 -4.88
CA THR A 163 -15.47 -27.24 -5.47
C THR A 163 -15.48 -27.14 -6.99
N LYS A 164 -14.30 -27.03 -7.61
CA LYS A 164 -14.09 -26.74 -9.04
C LYS A 164 -14.75 -25.42 -9.53
N HIS A 165 -15.20 -24.58 -8.60
CA HIS A 165 -15.77 -23.26 -8.94
C HIS A 165 -14.68 -22.28 -9.36
N THR A 166 -14.71 -21.83 -10.61
CA THR A 166 -13.74 -20.89 -11.21
C THR A 166 -13.64 -19.55 -10.50
N ALA A 167 -14.68 -19.15 -9.75
CA ALA A 167 -14.66 -17.93 -8.92
C ALA A 167 -13.51 -17.96 -7.89
N PHE A 168 -13.28 -19.11 -7.25
CA PHE A 168 -12.17 -19.25 -6.29
C PHE A 168 -10.81 -19.23 -6.98
N LEU A 169 -10.68 -19.80 -8.18
CA LEU A 169 -9.46 -19.69 -8.97
C LEU A 169 -9.13 -18.22 -9.26
N MET A 170 -10.14 -17.44 -9.71
CA MET A 170 -9.96 -16.02 -10.00
C MET A 170 -9.61 -15.20 -8.75
N GLU A 171 -10.20 -15.52 -7.61
CA GLU A 171 -9.83 -14.91 -6.32
C GLU A 171 -8.37 -15.20 -5.98
N GLY A 172 -7.93 -16.46 -6.05
CA GLY A 172 -6.54 -16.85 -5.80
C GLY A 172 -5.55 -16.11 -6.72
N LEU A 173 -5.86 -16.02 -8.02
CA LEU A 173 -5.02 -15.28 -8.99
C LEU A 173 -4.95 -13.77 -8.71
N ILE A 174 -6.01 -13.16 -8.17
CA ILE A 174 -5.97 -11.77 -7.73
C ILE A 174 -4.96 -11.62 -6.59
N PHE A 175 -5.00 -12.47 -5.56
CA PHE A 175 -4.08 -12.40 -4.43
C PHE A 175 -2.63 -12.73 -4.81
N VAL A 176 -2.41 -13.70 -5.72
CA VAL A 176 -1.07 -13.91 -6.32
C VAL A 176 -0.57 -12.65 -7.02
N SER A 177 -1.43 -11.99 -7.80
CA SER A 177 -1.05 -10.74 -8.49
C SER A 177 -0.67 -9.63 -7.51
N LEU A 178 -1.36 -9.52 -6.37
CA LEU A 178 -1.01 -8.57 -5.31
C LEU A 178 0.35 -8.89 -4.69
N LEU A 179 0.61 -10.17 -4.37
CA LEU A 179 1.89 -10.61 -3.84
C LEU A 179 3.05 -10.30 -4.80
N VAL A 180 2.89 -10.64 -6.07
CA VAL A 180 3.88 -10.34 -7.11
C VAL A 180 4.11 -8.83 -7.23
N SER A 181 3.03 -8.03 -7.19
CA SER A 181 3.12 -6.57 -7.25
C SER A 181 3.90 -5.99 -6.07
N PHE A 182 3.70 -6.50 -4.86
CA PHE A 182 4.48 -6.11 -3.68
C PHE A 182 5.97 -6.42 -3.86
N ILE A 183 6.29 -7.67 -4.25
CA ILE A 183 7.67 -8.11 -4.49
C ILE A 183 8.35 -7.22 -5.53
N LEU A 184 7.66 -6.92 -6.63
CA LEU A 184 8.19 -6.02 -7.67
C LEU A 184 8.44 -4.61 -7.12
N GLY A 185 7.57 -4.10 -6.25
CA GLY A 185 7.78 -2.82 -5.56
C GLY A 185 9.03 -2.82 -4.69
N VAL A 186 9.22 -3.87 -3.89
CA VAL A 186 10.42 -4.07 -3.05
C VAL A 186 11.70 -4.13 -3.90
N VAL A 187 11.70 -4.99 -4.92
CA VAL A 187 12.88 -5.17 -5.80
C VAL A 187 13.23 -3.88 -6.53
N PHE A 188 12.22 -3.18 -7.06
CA PHE A 188 12.42 -1.94 -7.79
C PHE A 188 12.96 -0.83 -6.89
N SER A 189 12.42 -0.68 -5.66
CA SER A 189 12.93 0.27 -4.69
C SER A 189 14.36 -0.07 -4.26
N ALA A 190 14.63 -1.34 -3.95
CA ALA A 190 15.95 -1.81 -3.56
C ALA A 190 17.01 -1.52 -4.65
N TYR A 191 16.66 -1.75 -5.91
CA TYR A 191 17.54 -1.42 -7.04
C TYR A 191 17.80 0.09 -7.15
N LEU A 192 16.74 0.91 -7.05
CA LEU A 192 16.89 2.36 -7.13
C LEU A 192 17.65 2.95 -5.93
N THR A 193 17.60 2.33 -4.75
CA THR A 193 18.37 2.80 -3.59
C THR A 193 19.89 2.66 -3.78
N ILE A 194 20.35 1.72 -4.59
CA ILE A 194 21.76 1.58 -4.95
C ILE A 194 22.25 2.82 -5.74
N ILE A 195 21.36 3.41 -6.56
CA ILE A 195 21.72 4.50 -7.47
C ILE A 195 21.44 5.88 -6.85
N PHE A 196 20.28 6.01 -6.19
CA PHE A 196 19.72 7.31 -5.77
C PHE A 196 19.70 7.52 -4.26
N SER A 197 20.04 6.48 -3.46
CA SER A 197 20.04 6.55 -1.99
C SER A 197 18.77 7.19 -1.41
N GLU A 198 18.88 8.28 -0.62
CA GLU A 198 17.76 8.99 0.00
C GLU A 198 16.73 9.54 -1.01
N LYS A 199 17.15 9.86 -2.24
CA LYS A 199 16.26 10.38 -3.29
C LYS A 199 15.33 9.34 -3.88
N THR A 200 15.56 8.06 -3.61
CA THR A 200 14.68 6.97 -4.09
C THR A 200 13.22 7.21 -3.73
N ILE A 201 12.94 7.78 -2.55
CA ILE A 201 11.55 8.04 -2.12
C ILE A 201 10.77 8.97 -3.08
N LEU A 202 11.46 9.79 -3.89
CA LEU A 202 10.84 10.62 -4.94
C LEU A 202 10.12 9.79 -6.00
N GLY A 203 10.45 8.51 -6.13
CA GLY A 203 9.72 7.58 -6.98
C GLY A 203 8.23 7.48 -6.60
N VAL A 204 7.87 7.66 -5.33
CA VAL A 204 6.47 7.57 -4.88
C VAL A 204 5.58 8.65 -5.51
N PRO A 205 5.85 9.96 -5.36
CA PRO A 205 5.03 10.98 -6.01
C PRO A 205 5.07 10.91 -7.54
N ILE A 206 6.21 10.51 -8.14
CA ILE A 206 6.32 10.34 -9.60
C ILE A 206 5.37 9.23 -10.07
N MET A 207 5.43 8.05 -9.46
CA MET A 207 4.58 6.91 -9.81
C MET A 207 3.09 7.23 -9.59
N MET A 208 2.75 7.91 -8.47
CA MET A 208 1.39 8.33 -8.19
C MET A 208 0.86 9.32 -9.24
N SER A 209 1.69 10.26 -9.69
CA SER A 209 1.33 11.23 -10.74
C SER A 209 1.09 10.54 -12.08
N ILE A 210 1.97 9.63 -12.48
CA ILE A 210 1.84 8.84 -13.71
C ILE A 210 0.57 7.98 -13.67
N PHE A 211 0.33 7.32 -12.55
CA PHE A 211 -0.86 6.48 -12.38
C PHE A 211 -2.15 7.30 -12.45
N TYR A 212 -2.20 8.45 -11.76
CA TYR A 212 -3.34 9.36 -11.81
C TYR A 212 -3.61 9.86 -13.23
N LEU A 213 -2.57 10.29 -13.95
CA LEU A 213 -2.68 10.74 -15.34
C LEU A 213 -3.22 9.62 -16.23
N SER A 214 -2.74 8.39 -16.07
CA SER A 214 -3.23 7.23 -16.82
C SER A 214 -4.73 6.95 -16.59
N MET A 215 -5.20 7.15 -15.35
CA MET A 215 -6.61 7.01 -15.01
C MET A 215 -7.47 8.11 -15.67
N VAL A 216 -7.00 9.35 -15.64
CA VAL A 216 -7.69 10.49 -16.28
C VAL A 216 -7.81 10.27 -17.79
N LEU A 217 -6.71 9.94 -18.46
CA LEU A 217 -6.71 9.67 -19.92
C LEU A 217 -7.66 8.53 -20.29
N SER A 218 -7.63 7.42 -19.53
CA SER A 218 -8.55 6.29 -19.75
C SER A 218 -10.03 6.68 -19.57
N SER A 219 -10.32 7.62 -18.69
CA SER A 219 -11.68 8.12 -18.46
C SER A 219 -12.17 9.03 -19.61
N LEU A 220 -11.28 9.85 -20.16
CA LEU A 220 -11.56 10.73 -21.30
C LEU A 220 -11.81 9.92 -22.58
N GLN A 221 -10.99 8.90 -22.85
CA GLN A 221 -11.18 8.00 -23.98
C GLN A 221 -12.56 7.34 -23.95
N LYS A 222 -12.96 6.79 -22.79
CA LYS A 222 -14.30 6.19 -22.66
C LYS A 222 -15.46 7.16 -22.89
N LYS A 223 -15.27 8.44 -22.54
CA LYS A 223 -16.28 9.47 -22.84
C LYS A 223 -16.36 9.78 -24.33
N SER A 224 -15.22 9.82 -25.02
CA SER A 224 -15.14 10.03 -26.47
C SER A 224 -15.80 8.88 -27.25
N ASP A 225 -15.46 7.61 -26.90
CA ASP A 225 -16.02 6.43 -27.56
C ASP A 225 -17.55 6.33 -27.35
N LYS A 226 -18.04 6.71 -26.17
CA LYS A 226 -19.48 6.77 -25.91
C LYS A 226 -20.18 7.80 -26.79
N ARG A 227 -19.58 8.95 -27.08
CA ARG A 227 -20.16 9.97 -27.97
C ARG A 227 -20.20 9.49 -29.41
N ARG A 228 -19.14 8.87 -29.92
CA ARG A 228 -19.09 8.32 -31.29
C ARG A 228 -20.12 7.22 -31.57
N ASN A 229 -20.51 6.45 -30.57
CA ASN A 229 -21.50 5.38 -30.73
C ASN A 229 -22.96 5.87 -30.63
N PHE A 230 -23.18 7.15 -30.39
CA PHE A 230 -24.50 7.80 -30.37
C PHE A 230 -24.71 8.77 -31.54
N GLU A 231 -23.70 8.99 -32.39
CA GLU A 231 -23.74 9.65 -33.71
C GLU A 231 -23.83 8.59 -34.82
#